data_56b4c5d12f6da8196d7ccdc1a24124f7
#
_entry.id   56b4c5d12f6da8196d7ccdc1a24124f7
#
_cell.length_a   1.000
_cell.length_b   1.000
_cell.length_c   1.000
_cell.angle_alpha   90.00
_cell.angle_beta   90.00
_cell.angle_gamma   90.00
#
_symmetry.space_group_name_H-M   'P 1'
#
loop_
_entity.id
_entity.type
_entity.pdbx_description
1 polymer ?
#
loop_
_entity_poly.entity_id
_entity_poly.type
_entity_poly.pdbx_seq_one_letter_code
_entity_poly.pdbx_strand_id
1 'polypeptide(L)'
;HPDPNPIWARELMDAMMADGAPDLGAASDGDGDRNMILGPGTYVTPSDSLAVLAANAHLCPGYSGGLTGVARSMPTSRAVDRVAEKLGIAAYETPTGWKFFGNLLDAGRATLCGEESAGTGSDHVREKDGLWAVLMWLDILAATGKSVPQIMADHWAEYGRDFYSRHDYEGIESDIAAGLMDDLRAKLGDLPGTEVAGRRVAAADEFAYDDPVDGSRAEGQGVRVTFHGGGRAVFRLSGTGTSGATLRVYLEDYTDDPARFGDDPQVALADMIAAADALAGIAERTGRTAPDVRT
;
A
#
# COMPACT_ATOMS: atom_id res chain seq x y z
N HIS A 1 -10.61 1.96 18.25
CA HIS A 1 -10.58 1.31 16.95
C HIS A 1 -9.40 0.35 16.92
N PRO A 2 -9.54 -0.89 16.50
CA PRO A 2 -8.48 -1.90 16.66
C PRO A 2 -7.39 -1.87 15.57
N ASP A 3 -7.52 -1.03 14.53
CA ASP A 3 -6.57 -1.03 13.40
C ASP A 3 -5.17 -0.58 13.83
N PRO A 4 -4.11 -1.34 13.47
CA PRO A 4 -2.74 -0.98 13.80
C PRO A 4 -2.22 0.09 12.82
N ASN A 5 -2.54 1.35 13.07
CA ASN A 5 -2.10 2.48 12.28
C ASN A 5 -1.71 3.68 13.15
N PRO A 6 -1.01 4.69 12.61
CA PRO A 6 -0.51 5.83 13.37
C PRO A 6 -1.56 6.64 14.12
N ILE A 7 -2.83 6.63 13.65
CA ILE A 7 -3.92 7.39 14.25
C ILE A 7 -4.40 6.71 15.55
N TRP A 8 -4.52 5.38 15.53
CA TRP A 8 -5.07 4.60 16.64
C TRP A 8 -3.99 4.09 17.59
N ALA A 9 -2.78 3.80 17.12
CA ALA A 9 -1.64 3.38 17.95
C ALA A 9 -0.82 4.57 18.47
N ARG A 10 -1.49 5.65 18.91
CA ARG A 10 -0.85 6.92 19.27
C ARG A 10 0.20 6.78 20.37
N GLU A 11 -0.09 6.02 21.44
CA GLU A 11 0.87 5.81 22.53
C GLU A 11 2.18 5.17 22.04
N LEU A 12 2.07 4.19 21.14
CA LEU A 12 3.24 3.57 20.52
C LEU A 12 3.97 4.56 19.60
N MET A 13 3.23 5.32 18.79
CA MET A 13 3.83 6.37 17.96
C MET A 13 4.61 7.38 18.79
N ASP A 14 4.01 7.91 19.86
CA ASP A 14 4.65 8.90 20.74
C ASP A 14 5.92 8.32 21.38
N ALA A 15 5.89 7.08 21.84
CA ALA A 15 7.05 6.40 22.41
C ALA A 15 8.18 6.17 21.39
N MET A 16 7.84 5.83 20.14
CA MET A 16 8.83 5.54 19.11
C MET A 16 9.41 6.79 18.44
N MET A 17 8.69 7.93 18.52
CA MET A 17 9.17 9.22 18.00
C MET A 17 9.94 10.05 19.06
N ALA A 18 9.99 9.59 20.33
CA ALA A 18 10.72 10.26 21.39
C ALA A 18 12.22 9.93 21.39
N ASP A 19 13.01 10.80 22.02
CA ASP A 19 14.42 10.53 22.29
C ASP A 19 14.57 9.28 23.19
N GLY A 20 15.48 8.38 22.80
CA GLY A 20 15.71 7.14 23.54
C GLY A 20 14.66 6.05 23.28
N ALA A 21 13.95 6.13 22.16
CA ALA A 21 13.02 5.10 21.73
C ALA A 21 13.65 3.70 21.65
N PRO A 22 12.88 2.63 21.89
CA PRO A 22 13.32 1.25 21.65
C PRO A 22 13.75 1.01 20.19
N ASP A 23 14.54 -0.04 19.96
CA ASP A 23 15.03 -0.40 18.61
C ASP A 23 13.90 -0.80 17.65
N LEU A 24 12.82 -1.38 18.17
CA LEU A 24 11.64 -1.79 17.41
C LEU A 24 10.37 -1.54 18.22
N GLY A 25 9.38 -0.95 17.57
CA GLY A 25 8.00 -0.89 18.01
C GLY A 25 7.10 -1.68 17.06
N ALA A 26 6.15 -2.44 17.61
CA ALA A 26 5.18 -3.17 16.82
C ALA A 26 3.80 -3.15 17.47
N ALA A 27 2.75 -3.15 16.66
CA ALA A 27 1.37 -3.30 17.09
C ALA A 27 0.62 -4.26 16.19
N SER A 28 -0.38 -4.92 16.74
CA SER A 28 -1.35 -5.77 16.03
C SER A 28 -2.77 -5.31 16.33
N ASP A 29 -3.72 -5.75 15.52
CA ASP A 29 -5.15 -5.64 15.83
C ASP A 29 -5.63 -6.77 16.77
N GLY A 30 -6.95 -6.82 17.02
CA GLY A 30 -7.50 -7.68 18.09
C GLY A 30 -7.36 -9.18 17.86
N ASP A 31 -7.26 -9.63 16.62
CA ASP A 31 -7.04 -11.03 16.24
C ASP A 31 -5.62 -11.32 15.73
N GLY A 32 -4.75 -10.29 15.70
CA GLY A 32 -3.32 -10.43 15.45
C GLY A 32 -2.95 -10.68 13.99
N ASP A 33 -3.88 -10.47 13.06
CA ASP A 33 -3.66 -10.76 11.64
C ASP A 33 -3.00 -9.58 10.89
N ARG A 34 -3.03 -8.37 11.45
CA ARG A 34 -2.36 -7.18 10.92
C ARG A 34 -1.19 -6.76 11.78
N ASN A 35 -0.32 -5.96 11.18
CA ASN A 35 0.88 -5.49 11.86
C ASN A 35 1.23 -4.04 11.53
N MET A 36 1.85 -3.36 12.47
CA MET A 36 2.46 -2.06 12.34
C MET A 36 3.90 -2.14 12.82
N ILE A 37 4.81 -1.57 12.06
CA ILE A 37 6.26 -1.59 12.37
C ILE A 37 6.77 -0.17 12.51
N LEU A 38 7.55 0.06 13.56
CA LEU A 38 8.23 1.32 13.83
C LEU A 38 9.68 1.07 14.26
N GLY A 39 10.53 2.00 13.92
CA GLY A 39 11.85 2.16 14.51
C GLY A 39 11.99 3.52 15.19
N PRO A 40 13.13 3.81 15.82
CA PRO A 40 13.40 5.12 16.40
C PRO A 40 13.16 6.24 15.38
N GLY A 41 12.20 7.13 15.63
CA GLY A 41 11.86 8.23 14.75
C GLY A 41 11.31 7.84 13.38
N THR A 42 10.89 6.57 13.18
CA THR A 42 10.51 6.06 11.85
C THR A 42 9.27 5.20 11.92
N TYR A 43 8.27 5.55 11.12
CA TYR A 43 7.13 4.67 10.81
C TYR A 43 7.38 3.98 9.46
N VAL A 44 7.19 2.66 9.43
CA VAL A 44 7.28 1.87 8.20
C VAL A 44 5.87 1.66 7.66
N THR A 45 5.59 2.16 6.45
CA THR A 45 4.29 1.90 5.82
C THR A 45 4.10 0.40 5.55
N PRO A 46 2.87 -0.14 5.55
CA PRO A 46 2.64 -1.55 5.21
C PRO A 46 3.20 -1.94 3.84
N SER A 47 3.13 -1.02 2.86
CA SER A 47 3.70 -1.23 1.52
C SER A 47 5.22 -1.36 1.55
N ASP A 48 5.91 -0.49 2.27
CA ASP A 48 7.36 -0.56 2.45
C ASP A 48 7.76 -1.79 3.27
N SER A 49 6.99 -2.12 4.32
CA SER A 49 7.23 -3.31 5.13
C SER A 49 7.24 -4.57 4.27
N LEU A 50 6.23 -4.78 3.42
CA LEU A 50 6.18 -5.91 2.49
C LEU A 50 7.42 -5.95 1.58
N ALA A 51 7.82 -4.80 1.03
CA ALA A 51 8.99 -4.71 0.15
C ALA A 51 10.29 -5.03 0.88
N VAL A 52 10.47 -4.52 2.11
CA VAL A 52 11.64 -4.82 2.96
C VAL A 52 11.69 -6.29 3.33
N LEU A 53 10.56 -6.90 3.72
CA LEU A 53 10.47 -8.32 4.03
C LEU A 53 10.87 -9.16 2.81
N ALA A 54 10.36 -8.82 1.62
CA ALA A 54 10.72 -9.53 0.38
C ALA A 54 12.21 -9.40 0.04
N ALA A 55 12.78 -8.19 0.12
CA ALA A 55 14.19 -7.93 -0.18
C ALA A 55 15.15 -8.67 0.76
N ASN A 56 14.75 -8.83 2.02
CA ASN A 56 15.59 -9.40 3.09
C ASN A 56 15.17 -10.83 3.50
N ALA A 57 14.22 -11.45 2.82
CA ALA A 57 13.71 -12.78 3.18
C ALA A 57 14.83 -13.84 3.28
N HIS A 58 15.85 -13.75 2.44
CA HIS A 58 17.00 -14.66 2.44
C HIS A 58 17.80 -14.66 3.75
N LEU A 59 17.66 -13.62 4.59
CA LEU A 59 18.29 -13.53 5.92
C LEU A 59 17.49 -14.29 6.99
N CYS A 60 16.20 -14.58 6.72
CA CYS A 60 15.34 -15.30 7.65
C CYS A 60 15.46 -16.80 7.40
N PRO A 61 15.71 -17.63 8.44
CA PRO A 61 15.98 -19.06 8.26
C PRO A 61 14.92 -19.81 7.46
N GLY A 62 13.64 -19.47 7.64
CA GLY A 62 12.52 -20.10 6.94
C GLY A 62 12.48 -19.79 5.42
N TYR A 63 13.18 -18.76 4.96
CA TYR A 63 13.17 -18.28 3.57
C TYR A 63 14.57 -18.27 2.94
N SER A 64 15.54 -18.92 3.54
CA SER A 64 16.92 -19.01 3.03
C SER A 64 17.01 -19.64 1.64
N GLY A 65 16.00 -20.41 1.23
CA GLY A 65 15.87 -20.98 -0.13
C GLY A 65 15.39 -20.00 -1.19
N GLY A 66 15.07 -18.76 -0.81
CA GLY A 66 14.51 -17.74 -1.70
C GLY A 66 12.98 -17.74 -1.73
N LEU A 67 12.43 -16.83 -2.52
CA LEU A 67 10.99 -16.64 -2.73
C LEU A 67 10.59 -17.13 -4.12
N THR A 68 9.43 -17.78 -4.27
CA THR A 68 8.87 -18.16 -5.57
C THR A 68 8.22 -16.99 -6.28
N GLY A 69 7.65 -16.06 -5.53
CA GLY A 69 7.00 -14.85 -6.01
C GLY A 69 6.45 -14.04 -4.84
N VAL A 70 5.98 -12.85 -5.16
CA VAL A 70 5.32 -11.94 -4.22
C VAL A 70 3.95 -11.54 -4.75
N ALA A 71 3.02 -11.20 -3.87
CA ALA A 71 1.74 -10.65 -4.28
C ALA A 71 1.36 -9.44 -3.40
N ARG A 72 0.75 -8.44 -4.02
CA ARG A 72 0.16 -7.31 -3.33
C ARG A 72 -1.27 -7.04 -3.80
N SER A 73 -2.08 -6.47 -2.93
CA SER A 73 -3.36 -5.95 -3.40
C SER A 73 -3.15 -4.74 -4.32
N MET A 74 -4.09 -4.52 -5.25
CA MET A 74 -3.99 -3.46 -6.24
C MET A 74 -3.81 -2.06 -5.62
N PRO A 75 -4.46 -1.70 -4.49
CA PRO A 75 -4.23 -0.41 -3.86
C PRO A 75 -2.87 -0.27 -3.16
N THR A 76 -2.20 -1.36 -2.82
CA THR A 76 -0.87 -1.36 -2.20
C THR A 76 0.17 -0.79 -3.17
N SER A 77 1.20 -0.08 -2.67
CA SER A 77 2.23 0.49 -3.55
C SER A 77 3.03 -0.57 -4.30
N ARG A 78 3.67 -0.15 -5.38
CA ARG A 78 4.50 -1.02 -6.23
C ARG A 78 5.92 -1.24 -5.70
N ALA A 79 6.20 -0.85 -4.47
CA ALA A 79 7.52 -1.03 -3.86
C ALA A 79 7.99 -2.49 -3.93
N VAL A 80 7.12 -3.46 -3.61
CA VAL A 80 7.46 -4.87 -3.70
C VAL A 80 7.64 -5.39 -5.13
N ASP A 81 6.98 -4.77 -6.12
CA ASP A 81 7.15 -5.13 -7.54
C ASP A 81 8.59 -4.84 -7.99
N ARG A 82 9.19 -3.72 -7.53
CA ARG A 82 10.60 -3.36 -7.82
C ARG A 82 11.58 -4.35 -7.20
N VAL A 83 11.28 -4.82 -6.00
CA VAL A 83 12.07 -5.89 -5.36
C VAL A 83 11.97 -7.18 -6.18
N ALA A 84 10.76 -7.57 -6.58
CA ALA A 84 10.55 -8.78 -7.37
C ALA A 84 11.27 -8.72 -8.72
N GLU A 85 11.22 -7.58 -9.41
CA GLU A 85 11.96 -7.34 -10.66
C GLU A 85 13.46 -7.57 -10.47
N LYS A 86 14.04 -6.99 -9.40
CA LYS A 86 15.47 -7.12 -9.11
C LYS A 86 15.87 -8.53 -8.69
N LEU A 87 14.99 -9.24 -7.97
CA LEU A 87 15.19 -10.64 -7.60
C LEU A 87 14.93 -11.61 -8.76
N GLY A 88 14.31 -11.16 -9.86
CA GLY A 88 13.95 -12.00 -10.99
C GLY A 88 12.83 -12.99 -10.68
N ILE A 89 11.92 -12.64 -9.76
CA ILE A 89 10.76 -13.45 -9.37
C ILE A 89 9.45 -12.81 -9.83
N ALA A 90 8.37 -13.60 -9.82
CA ALA A 90 7.05 -13.11 -10.20
C ALA A 90 6.48 -12.13 -9.16
N ALA A 91 5.82 -11.06 -9.65
CA ALA A 91 4.99 -10.17 -8.86
C ALA A 91 3.54 -10.25 -9.34
N TYR A 92 2.60 -10.39 -8.41
CA TYR A 92 1.18 -10.49 -8.70
C TYR A 92 0.44 -9.30 -8.08
N GLU A 93 -0.40 -8.64 -8.89
CA GLU A 93 -1.33 -7.62 -8.45
C GLU A 93 -2.73 -8.23 -8.37
N THR A 94 -3.34 -8.26 -7.19
CA THR A 94 -4.67 -8.87 -6.95
C THR A 94 -5.69 -7.82 -6.50
N PRO A 95 -6.99 -8.14 -6.55
CA PRO A 95 -7.98 -7.35 -5.81
C PRO A 95 -7.68 -7.32 -4.31
N THR A 96 -8.33 -6.41 -3.59
CA THR A 96 -8.33 -6.44 -2.12
C THR A 96 -9.12 -7.66 -1.63
N GLY A 97 -8.54 -8.37 -0.68
CA GLY A 97 -9.14 -9.55 -0.05
C GLY A 97 -8.21 -10.76 -0.09
N TRP A 98 -7.98 -11.33 1.08
CA TRP A 98 -6.97 -12.37 1.28
C TRP A 98 -7.20 -13.64 0.46
N LYS A 99 -8.45 -13.93 0.07
CA LYS A 99 -8.78 -15.11 -0.76
C LYS A 99 -7.97 -15.18 -2.08
N PHE A 100 -7.66 -14.04 -2.68
CA PHE A 100 -6.89 -14.00 -3.93
C PHE A 100 -5.42 -14.39 -3.69
N PHE A 101 -4.85 -13.95 -2.56
CA PHE A 101 -3.52 -14.41 -2.15
C PHE A 101 -3.52 -15.90 -1.81
N GLY A 102 -4.57 -16.39 -1.13
CA GLY A 102 -4.72 -17.79 -0.80
C GLY A 102 -4.61 -18.71 -2.01
N ASN A 103 -5.19 -18.34 -3.15
CA ASN A 103 -5.05 -19.09 -4.40
C ASN A 103 -3.60 -19.13 -4.89
N LEU A 104 -2.89 -18.00 -4.85
CA LEU A 104 -1.48 -17.93 -5.26
C LEU A 104 -0.54 -18.69 -4.33
N LEU A 105 -0.81 -18.63 -3.01
CA LEU A 105 -0.07 -19.37 -1.99
C LEU A 105 -0.27 -20.90 -2.16
N ASP A 106 -1.52 -21.36 -2.29
CA ASP A 106 -1.85 -22.77 -2.48
C ASP A 106 -1.24 -23.34 -3.78
N ALA A 107 -1.16 -22.53 -4.82
CA ALA A 107 -0.55 -22.93 -6.08
C ALA A 107 0.99 -22.81 -6.09
N GLY A 108 1.63 -22.40 -4.99
CA GLY A 108 3.07 -22.20 -4.89
C GLY A 108 3.61 -21.09 -5.82
N ARG A 109 2.74 -20.14 -6.23
CA ARG A 109 3.11 -19.04 -7.13
C ARG A 109 3.65 -17.82 -6.39
N ALA A 110 3.21 -17.62 -5.14
CA ALA A 110 3.70 -16.57 -4.26
C ALA A 110 4.14 -17.18 -2.94
N THR A 111 5.20 -16.62 -2.36
CA THR A 111 5.66 -16.94 -1.00
C THR A 111 5.24 -15.87 -0.02
N LEU A 112 5.33 -14.59 -0.39
CA LEU A 112 4.94 -13.45 0.44
C LEU A 112 3.80 -12.69 -0.20
N CYS A 113 2.84 -12.28 0.63
CA CYS A 113 1.70 -11.46 0.23
C CYS A 113 1.47 -10.32 1.21
N GLY A 114 0.97 -9.18 0.73
CA GLY A 114 0.64 -8.07 1.62
C GLY A 114 -0.34 -7.05 1.05
N GLU A 115 -0.96 -6.33 1.98
CA GLU A 115 -1.95 -5.30 1.73
C GLU A 115 -1.54 -3.98 2.40
N GLU A 116 -1.92 -2.85 1.79
CA GLU A 116 -1.77 -1.51 2.38
C GLU A 116 -2.52 -1.35 3.71
N SER A 117 -3.50 -2.19 3.96
CA SER A 117 -4.28 -2.25 5.18
C SER A 117 -3.58 -2.99 6.33
N ALA A 118 -2.25 -3.15 6.24
CA ALA A 118 -1.38 -3.77 7.24
C ALA A 118 -1.46 -5.31 7.35
N GLY A 119 -2.17 -5.98 6.44
CA GLY A 119 -2.14 -7.44 6.34
C GLY A 119 -0.88 -7.91 5.61
N THR A 120 -0.12 -8.81 6.23
CA THR A 120 1.07 -9.44 5.63
C THR A 120 1.09 -10.91 6.02
N GLY A 121 1.50 -11.78 5.11
CA GLY A 121 1.60 -13.21 5.36
C GLY A 121 2.46 -13.92 4.33
N SER A 122 2.64 -15.21 4.53
CA SER A 122 3.40 -16.05 3.61
C SER A 122 2.75 -17.43 3.46
N ASP A 123 3.43 -18.32 2.75
CA ASP A 123 3.00 -19.70 2.50
C ASP A 123 3.08 -20.64 3.72
N HIS A 124 3.52 -20.16 4.90
CA HIS A 124 3.51 -20.94 6.15
C HIS A 124 2.08 -21.19 6.67
N VAL A 125 1.18 -20.28 6.37
CA VAL A 125 -0.26 -20.39 6.65
C VAL A 125 -1.05 -19.64 5.59
N ARG A 126 -2.29 -20.07 5.30
CA ARG A 126 -3.11 -19.49 4.23
C ARG A 126 -3.85 -18.22 4.64
N GLU A 127 -3.29 -17.44 5.57
CA GLU A 127 -3.88 -16.25 6.16
C GLU A 127 -2.84 -15.15 6.40
N LYS A 128 -3.31 -13.96 6.69
CA LYS A 128 -2.47 -12.89 7.24
C LYS A 128 -1.97 -13.30 8.61
N ASP A 129 -0.74 -12.93 8.91
CA ASP A 129 -0.12 -13.21 10.20
C ASP A 129 0.75 -12.02 10.62
N GLY A 130 0.19 -11.16 11.46
CA GLY A 130 0.88 -9.97 11.93
C GLY A 130 2.06 -10.30 12.84
N LEU A 131 1.95 -11.34 13.66
CA LEU A 131 3.04 -11.76 14.55
C LEU A 131 4.22 -12.34 13.75
N TRP A 132 3.94 -13.12 12.73
CA TRP A 132 4.97 -13.62 11.81
C TRP A 132 5.74 -12.47 11.14
N ALA A 133 5.04 -11.42 10.68
CA ALA A 133 5.68 -10.27 10.07
C ALA A 133 6.62 -9.54 11.06
N VAL A 134 6.22 -9.40 12.32
CA VAL A 134 7.08 -8.84 13.39
C VAL A 134 8.30 -9.73 13.62
N LEU A 135 8.14 -11.06 13.67
CA LEU A 135 9.27 -11.99 13.83
C LEU A 135 10.25 -11.90 12.66
N MET A 136 9.77 -11.78 11.41
CA MET A 136 10.65 -11.55 10.26
C MET A 136 11.44 -10.24 10.40
N TRP A 137 10.83 -9.16 10.86
CA TRP A 137 11.56 -7.91 11.13
C TRP A 137 12.64 -8.10 12.20
N LEU A 138 12.37 -8.85 13.27
CA LEU A 138 13.36 -9.19 14.30
C LEU A 138 14.52 -10.02 13.73
N ASP A 139 14.24 -10.99 12.86
CA ASP A 139 15.28 -11.76 12.17
C ASP A 139 16.18 -10.86 11.32
N ILE A 140 15.57 -9.93 10.55
CA ILE A 140 16.31 -8.99 9.70
C ILE A 140 17.18 -8.04 10.55
N LEU A 141 16.65 -7.50 11.64
CA LEU A 141 17.40 -6.66 12.58
C LEU A 141 18.58 -7.44 13.17
N ALA A 142 18.34 -8.66 13.63
CA ALA A 142 19.38 -9.51 14.22
C ALA A 142 20.47 -9.90 13.19
N ALA A 143 20.07 -10.26 11.98
CA ALA A 143 20.99 -10.67 10.92
C ALA A 143 21.84 -9.51 10.39
N THR A 144 21.26 -8.30 10.29
CA THR A 144 21.97 -7.14 9.74
C THR A 144 22.71 -6.33 10.79
N GLY A 145 22.29 -6.37 12.05
CA GLY A 145 22.77 -5.49 13.11
C GLY A 145 22.44 -4.01 12.88
N LYS A 146 21.50 -3.70 11.97
CA LYS A 146 21.07 -2.34 11.60
C LYS A 146 19.77 -1.98 12.31
N SER A 147 19.57 -0.69 12.57
CA SER A 147 18.29 -0.18 13.03
C SER A 147 17.24 -0.15 11.90
N VAL A 148 15.95 -0.08 12.26
CA VAL A 148 14.86 0.07 11.26
C VAL A 148 15.09 1.27 10.32
N PRO A 149 15.43 2.48 10.81
CA PRO A 149 15.74 3.60 9.90
C PRO A 149 16.89 3.33 8.93
N GLN A 150 17.92 2.60 9.37
CA GLN A 150 19.05 2.23 8.49
C GLN A 150 18.63 1.22 7.41
N ILE A 151 17.82 0.23 7.79
CA ILE A 151 17.26 -0.75 6.84
C ILE A 151 16.39 -0.03 5.80
N MET A 152 15.55 0.92 6.22
CA MET A 152 14.73 1.72 5.31
C MET A 152 15.57 2.56 4.37
N ALA A 153 16.61 3.24 4.88
CA ALA A 153 17.51 4.04 4.06
C ALA A 153 18.25 3.19 3.00
N ASP A 154 18.75 2.03 3.39
CA ASP A 154 19.40 1.09 2.48
C ASP A 154 18.42 0.56 1.42
N HIS A 155 17.20 0.25 1.83
CA HIS A 155 16.14 -0.21 0.93
C HIS A 155 15.83 0.85 -0.14
N TRP A 156 15.61 2.08 0.25
CA TRP A 156 15.35 3.17 -0.69
C TRP A 156 16.57 3.48 -1.58
N ALA A 157 17.78 3.38 -1.04
CA ALA A 157 19.00 3.54 -1.84
C ALA A 157 19.13 2.46 -2.93
N GLU A 158 18.61 1.27 -2.69
CA GLU A 158 18.70 0.13 -3.61
C GLU A 158 17.55 0.07 -4.61
N TYR A 159 16.32 0.40 -4.18
CA TYR A 159 15.08 0.21 -4.98
C TYR A 159 14.38 1.52 -5.36
N GLY A 160 14.84 2.67 -4.84
CA GLY A 160 14.10 3.93 -4.86
C GLY A 160 13.00 3.95 -3.80
N ARG A 161 12.31 5.08 -3.68
CA ARG A 161 11.21 5.27 -2.73
C ARG A 161 9.88 5.45 -3.46
N ASP A 162 8.91 4.62 -3.11
CA ASP A 162 7.52 4.83 -3.45
C ASP A 162 6.85 5.61 -2.31
N PHE A 163 6.64 6.92 -2.49
CA PHE A 163 5.78 7.68 -1.58
C PHE A 163 4.37 7.15 -1.68
N TYR A 164 3.74 6.96 -0.55
CA TYR A 164 2.41 6.37 -0.49
C TYR A 164 1.57 7.01 0.60
N SER A 165 0.28 7.22 0.31
CA SER A 165 -0.73 7.62 1.29
C SER A 165 -2.11 7.17 0.84
N ARG A 166 -2.96 6.81 1.80
CA ARG A 166 -4.39 6.60 1.60
C ARG A 166 -5.15 7.75 2.25
N HIS A 167 -6.06 8.34 1.49
CA HIS A 167 -6.97 9.38 1.93
C HIS A 167 -8.39 8.83 1.95
N ASP A 168 -9.00 8.75 3.13
CA ASP A 168 -10.38 8.31 3.31
C ASP A 168 -11.29 9.53 3.52
N TYR A 169 -12.34 9.64 2.73
CA TYR A 169 -13.41 10.62 2.85
C TYR A 169 -14.67 9.87 3.29
N GLU A 170 -15.01 9.98 4.58
CA GLU A 170 -16.03 9.17 5.23
C GLU A 170 -17.40 9.86 5.24
N GLY A 171 -18.47 9.07 5.29
CA GLY A 171 -19.83 9.58 5.45
C GLY A 171 -20.32 10.43 4.27
N ILE A 172 -19.83 10.19 3.05
CA ILE A 172 -20.36 10.82 1.83
C ILE A 172 -21.73 10.23 1.54
N GLU A 173 -22.71 11.05 1.16
CA GLU A 173 -23.99 10.54 0.69
C GLU A 173 -23.80 9.55 -0.45
N SER A 174 -24.48 8.40 -0.37
CA SER A 174 -24.24 7.27 -1.29
C SER A 174 -24.44 7.64 -2.76
N ASP A 175 -25.44 8.49 -3.07
CA ASP A 175 -25.71 8.93 -4.45
C ASP A 175 -24.59 9.86 -4.97
N ILE A 176 -24.04 10.73 -4.11
CA ILE A 176 -22.90 11.60 -4.46
C ILE A 176 -21.68 10.75 -4.73
N ALA A 177 -21.39 9.79 -3.85
CA ALA A 177 -20.24 8.91 -3.99
C ALA A 177 -20.32 8.02 -5.23
N ALA A 178 -21.52 7.45 -5.52
CA ALA A 178 -21.76 6.66 -6.72
C ALA A 178 -21.62 7.52 -7.98
N GLY A 179 -22.25 8.71 -8.03
CA GLY A 179 -22.17 9.63 -9.16
C GLY A 179 -20.72 10.08 -9.44
N LEU A 180 -19.91 10.31 -8.40
CA LEU A 180 -18.50 10.63 -8.55
C LEU A 180 -17.74 9.50 -9.26
N MET A 181 -17.94 8.26 -8.83
CA MET A 181 -17.28 7.10 -9.44
C MET A 181 -17.77 6.84 -10.87
N ASP A 182 -19.07 7.04 -11.14
CA ASP A 182 -19.64 6.84 -12.49
C ASP A 182 -19.10 7.87 -13.48
N ASP A 183 -18.99 9.14 -13.08
CA ASP A 183 -18.39 10.18 -13.91
C ASP A 183 -16.89 9.95 -14.13
N LEU A 184 -16.18 9.42 -13.14
CA LEU A 184 -14.78 9.05 -13.28
C LEU A 184 -14.63 7.88 -14.28
N ARG A 185 -15.46 6.84 -14.19
CA ARG A 185 -15.52 5.74 -15.15
C ARG A 185 -15.80 6.20 -16.58
N ALA A 186 -16.73 7.12 -16.73
CA ALA A 186 -17.10 7.65 -18.06
C ALA A 186 -15.94 8.36 -18.77
N LYS A 187 -14.97 8.88 -18.04
CA LYS A 187 -13.80 9.60 -18.58
C LYS A 187 -12.62 8.69 -18.91
N LEU A 188 -12.60 7.44 -18.45
CA LEU A 188 -11.41 6.58 -18.50
C LEU A 188 -10.80 6.47 -19.90
N GLY A 189 -11.63 6.35 -20.93
CA GLY A 189 -11.17 6.23 -22.32
C GLY A 189 -10.49 7.49 -22.89
N ASP A 190 -10.85 8.66 -22.34
CA ASP A 190 -10.36 9.95 -22.83
C ASP A 190 -9.15 10.48 -22.03
N LEU A 191 -8.85 9.88 -20.88
CA LEU A 191 -7.78 10.35 -20.01
C LEU A 191 -6.36 10.10 -20.54
N PRO A 192 -6.02 8.93 -21.15
CA PRO A 192 -4.66 8.68 -21.60
C PRO A 192 -4.13 9.75 -22.54
N GLY A 193 -2.94 10.28 -22.22
CA GLY A 193 -2.29 11.36 -22.99
C GLY A 193 -2.72 12.78 -22.59
N THR A 194 -3.75 12.94 -21.79
CA THR A 194 -4.16 14.26 -21.25
C THR A 194 -3.24 14.69 -20.10
N GLU A 195 -3.33 15.97 -19.75
CA GLU A 195 -2.63 16.55 -18.59
C GLU A 195 -3.65 16.87 -17.49
N VAL A 196 -3.39 16.41 -16.26
CA VAL A 196 -4.21 16.65 -15.09
C VAL A 196 -3.32 17.17 -13.98
N ALA A 197 -3.59 18.39 -13.50
CA ALA A 197 -2.81 19.10 -12.48
C ALA A 197 -1.29 19.05 -12.75
N GLY A 198 -0.88 19.28 -14.01
CA GLY A 198 0.53 19.30 -14.42
C GLY A 198 1.16 17.93 -14.63
N ARG A 199 0.39 16.84 -14.48
CA ARG A 199 0.88 15.46 -14.67
C ARG A 199 0.22 14.81 -15.90
N ARG A 200 1.02 14.20 -16.76
CA ARG A 200 0.51 13.52 -17.95
C ARG A 200 0.03 12.11 -17.64
N VAL A 201 -1.23 11.83 -17.96
CA VAL A 201 -1.82 10.50 -17.78
C VAL A 201 -1.20 9.50 -18.76
N ALA A 202 -0.71 8.39 -18.26
CA ALA A 202 -0.16 7.29 -19.05
C ALA A 202 -1.25 6.26 -19.39
N ALA A 203 -2.07 5.87 -18.41
CA ALA A 203 -3.17 4.93 -18.59
C ALA A 203 -4.25 5.18 -17.55
N ALA A 204 -5.48 4.77 -17.87
CA ALA A 204 -6.61 4.79 -16.94
C ALA A 204 -7.51 3.59 -17.22
N ASP A 205 -7.90 2.87 -16.17
CA ASP A 205 -8.76 1.69 -16.28
C ASP A 205 -9.61 1.47 -15.02
N GLU A 206 -10.62 0.64 -15.13
CA GLU A 206 -11.26 0.01 -13.99
C GLU A 206 -10.64 -1.38 -13.82
N PHE A 207 -10.05 -1.63 -12.65
CA PHE A 207 -9.30 -2.85 -12.41
C PHE A 207 -10.21 -4.07 -12.40
N ALA A 208 -9.87 -5.03 -13.22
CA ALA A 208 -10.43 -6.38 -13.23
C ALA A 208 -9.29 -7.39 -13.09
N TYR A 209 -9.59 -8.52 -12.50
CA TYR A 209 -8.62 -9.58 -12.21
C TYR A 209 -9.13 -10.91 -12.71
N ASP A 210 -8.34 -11.56 -13.54
CA ASP A 210 -8.52 -12.94 -13.94
C ASP A 210 -7.58 -13.80 -13.09
N ASP A 211 -8.15 -14.61 -12.18
CA ASP A 211 -7.35 -15.42 -11.28
C ASP A 211 -6.59 -16.51 -12.06
N PRO A 212 -5.24 -16.50 -12.01
CA PRO A 212 -4.45 -17.43 -12.81
C PRO A 212 -4.45 -18.86 -12.26
N VAL A 213 -5.11 -19.12 -11.13
CA VAL A 213 -5.17 -20.44 -10.48
C VAL A 213 -6.48 -21.12 -10.77
N ASP A 214 -7.62 -20.47 -10.49
CA ASP A 214 -8.95 -21.08 -10.65
C ASP A 214 -9.74 -20.56 -11.85
N GLY A 215 -9.20 -19.54 -12.58
CA GLY A 215 -9.84 -18.95 -13.75
C GLY A 215 -11.04 -18.07 -13.41
N SER A 216 -11.31 -17.78 -12.14
CA SER A 216 -12.37 -16.86 -11.75
C SER A 216 -12.03 -15.42 -12.14
N ARG A 217 -13.09 -14.61 -12.37
CA ARG A 217 -12.93 -13.20 -12.72
C ARG A 217 -13.60 -12.31 -11.68
N ALA A 218 -12.87 -11.28 -11.23
CA ALA A 218 -13.38 -10.23 -10.36
C ALA A 218 -13.30 -8.88 -11.09
N GLU A 219 -14.44 -8.19 -11.22
CA GLU A 219 -14.56 -6.89 -11.89
C GLU A 219 -14.93 -5.79 -10.88
N GLY A 220 -14.82 -4.52 -11.30
CA GLY A 220 -15.22 -3.38 -10.48
C GLY A 220 -14.37 -3.20 -9.21
N GLN A 221 -13.09 -3.55 -9.29
CA GLN A 221 -12.20 -3.58 -8.11
C GLN A 221 -11.59 -2.22 -7.76
N GLY A 222 -11.90 -1.19 -8.52
CA GLY A 222 -11.46 0.19 -8.34
C GLY A 222 -10.97 0.81 -9.64
N VAL A 223 -11.04 2.13 -9.70
CA VAL A 223 -10.53 2.90 -10.82
C VAL A 223 -9.07 3.25 -10.58
N ARG A 224 -8.20 2.99 -11.58
CA ARG A 224 -6.78 3.35 -11.54
C ARG A 224 -6.46 4.38 -12.61
N VAL A 225 -5.69 5.38 -12.24
CA VAL A 225 -5.08 6.32 -13.17
C VAL A 225 -3.58 6.34 -12.88
N THR A 226 -2.79 6.00 -13.90
CA THR A 226 -1.32 6.03 -13.83
C THR A 226 -0.77 7.20 -14.62
N PHE A 227 0.31 7.77 -14.17
CA PHE A 227 0.95 8.93 -14.77
C PHE A 227 2.35 8.59 -15.27
N HIS A 228 2.82 9.30 -16.28
CA HIS A 228 4.21 9.25 -16.66
C HIS A 228 5.10 9.70 -15.49
N GLY A 229 6.23 9.03 -15.30
CA GLY A 229 7.13 9.29 -14.16
C GLY A 229 6.82 8.47 -12.89
N GLY A 230 5.81 7.57 -12.95
CA GLY A 230 5.60 6.58 -11.90
C GLY A 230 4.47 6.88 -10.92
N GLY A 231 3.79 8.02 -11.03
CA GLY A 231 2.65 8.35 -10.17
C GLY A 231 1.42 7.48 -10.45
N ARG A 232 0.62 7.21 -9.42
CA ARG A 232 -0.65 6.47 -9.54
C ARG A 232 -1.67 6.98 -8.53
N ALA A 233 -2.92 7.13 -8.98
CA ALA A 233 -4.09 7.35 -8.13
C ALA A 233 -5.08 6.19 -8.30
N VAL A 234 -5.60 5.67 -7.20
CA VAL A 234 -6.63 4.62 -7.20
C VAL A 234 -7.82 5.11 -6.40
N PHE A 235 -9.02 4.89 -6.93
CA PHE A 235 -10.28 5.31 -6.33
C PHE A 235 -11.15 4.08 -6.07
N ARG A 236 -11.64 3.94 -4.85
CA ARG A 236 -12.52 2.87 -4.44
C ARG A 236 -13.60 3.39 -3.50
N LEU A 237 -14.79 2.80 -3.60
CA LEU A 237 -15.84 2.99 -2.60
C LEU A 237 -15.89 1.81 -1.65
N SER A 238 -16.09 2.09 -0.38
CA SER A 238 -16.38 1.08 0.65
C SER A 238 -17.54 1.56 1.51
N GLY A 239 -18.27 0.61 2.12
CA GLY A 239 -19.34 0.94 3.07
C GLY A 239 -20.53 1.64 2.41
N THR A 240 -21.10 1.10 1.34
CA THR A 240 -22.31 1.66 0.66
C THR A 240 -23.62 1.39 1.44
N GLY A 241 -23.53 1.33 2.77
CA GLY A 241 -24.69 1.08 3.65
C GLY A 241 -25.46 2.34 4.03
N THR A 242 -26.40 2.20 4.96
CA THR A 242 -27.29 3.27 5.46
C THR A 242 -26.60 4.42 6.20
N SER A 243 -25.31 4.29 6.50
CA SER A 243 -24.49 5.31 7.18
C SER A 243 -23.63 6.17 6.25
N GLY A 244 -23.85 6.09 4.94
CA GLY A 244 -23.04 6.77 3.93
C GLY A 244 -21.94 5.88 3.35
N ALA A 245 -21.27 6.40 2.31
CA ALA A 245 -20.13 5.74 1.66
C ALA A 245 -18.81 6.36 2.11
N THR A 246 -17.75 5.58 2.06
CA THR A 246 -16.37 6.06 2.19
C THR A 246 -15.68 6.00 0.84
N LEU A 247 -15.25 7.14 0.32
CA LEU A 247 -14.35 7.20 -0.82
C LEU A 247 -12.92 7.04 -0.32
N ARG A 248 -12.23 6.03 -0.80
CA ARG A 248 -10.82 5.79 -0.55
C ARG A 248 -10.00 6.15 -1.77
N VAL A 249 -9.06 7.06 -1.58
CA VAL A 249 -8.11 7.49 -2.61
C VAL A 249 -6.72 7.07 -2.18
N TYR A 250 -6.10 6.22 -2.99
CA TYR A 250 -4.75 5.75 -2.76
C TYR A 250 -3.81 6.48 -3.72
N LEU A 251 -2.78 7.06 -3.18
CA LEU A 251 -1.85 7.93 -3.87
C LEU A 251 -0.45 7.36 -3.77
N GLU A 252 0.24 7.30 -4.90
CA GLU A 252 1.59 6.78 -5.00
C GLU A 252 2.39 7.63 -5.96
N ASP A 253 3.64 7.94 -5.63
CA ASP A 253 4.62 8.52 -6.53
C ASP A 253 6.01 7.95 -6.26
N TYR A 254 6.81 7.77 -7.31
CA TYR A 254 8.12 7.14 -7.23
C TYR A 254 9.24 8.14 -7.43
N THR A 255 10.34 7.93 -6.72
CA THR A 255 11.59 8.63 -6.96
C THR A 255 12.79 7.70 -6.77
N ASP A 256 13.80 7.85 -7.60
CA ASP A 256 15.13 7.28 -7.45
C ASP A 256 16.18 8.34 -7.05
N ASP A 257 15.74 9.57 -6.78
CA ASP A 257 16.61 10.67 -6.33
C ASP A 257 16.84 10.56 -4.81
N PRO A 258 18.08 10.23 -4.36
CA PRO A 258 18.38 10.10 -2.93
C PRO A 258 18.14 11.37 -2.12
N ALA A 259 18.19 12.54 -2.75
CA ALA A 259 17.95 13.83 -2.07
C ALA A 259 16.47 13.94 -1.58
N ARG A 260 15.56 13.17 -2.19
CA ARG A 260 14.14 13.17 -1.87
C ARG A 260 13.71 12.06 -0.90
N PHE A 261 14.58 11.10 -0.59
CA PHE A 261 14.18 9.97 0.26
C PHE A 261 13.75 10.37 1.67
N GLY A 262 14.13 11.54 2.15
CA GLY A 262 13.70 12.09 3.43
C GLY A 262 12.46 12.99 3.40
N ASP A 263 11.87 13.22 2.23
CA ASP A 263 10.71 14.12 2.09
C ASP A 263 9.49 13.58 2.86
N ASP A 264 8.72 14.51 3.42
CA ASP A 264 7.39 14.17 3.98
C ASP A 264 6.46 13.65 2.86
N PRO A 265 5.77 12.50 3.06
CA PRO A 265 4.93 11.91 2.03
C PRO A 265 3.81 12.83 1.53
N GLN A 266 3.21 13.66 2.40
CA GLN A 266 2.14 14.58 1.97
C GLN A 266 2.68 15.72 1.11
N VAL A 267 3.92 16.15 1.35
CA VAL A 267 4.61 17.15 0.52
C VAL A 267 5.02 16.52 -0.82
N ALA A 268 5.61 15.34 -0.79
CA ALA A 268 6.02 14.63 -2.00
C ALA A 268 4.84 14.26 -2.92
N LEU A 269 3.68 13.96 -2.33
CA LEU A 269 2.45 13.59 -3.04
C LEU A 269 1.54 14.79 -3.38
N ALA A 270 1.94 16.04 -3.12
CA ALA A 270 1.07 17.20 -3.30
C ALA A 270 0.45 17.29 -4.71
N ASP A 271 1.26 17.04 -5.75
CA ASP A 271 0.78 17.03 -7.14
C ASP A 271 -0.19 15.87 -7.43
N MET A 272 0.06 14.70 -6.81
CA MET A 272 -0.83 13.54 -6.93
C MET A 272 -2.17 13.77 -6.22
N ILE A 273 -2.15 14.45 -5.07
CA ILE A 273 -3.36 14.86 -4.34
C ILE A 273 -4.19 15.81 -5.20
N ALA A 274 -3.54 16.82 -5.80
CA ALA A 274 -4.19 17.77 -6.70
C ALA A 274 -4.76 17.06 -7.96
N ALA A 275 -4.01 16.13 -8.53
CA ALA A 275 -4.46 15.33 -9.68
C ALA A 275 -5.67 14.45 -9.33
N ALA A 276 -5.68 13.81 -8.17
CA ALA A 276 -6.80 12.99 -7.72
C ALA A 276 -8.08 13.82 -7.50
N ASP A 277 -7.96 15.01 -6.89
CA ASP A 277 -9.09 15.91 -6.71
C ASP A 277 -9.62 16.39 -8.07
N ALA A 278 -8.76 16.81 -8.99
CA ALA A 278 -9.15 17.24 -10.34
C ALA A 278 -9.81 16.12 -11.17
N LEU A 279 -9.38 14.87 -11.02
CA LEU A 279 -9.97 13.71 -11.69
C LEU A 279 -11.38 13.41 -11.19
N ALA A 280 -11.55 13.35 -9.88
CA ALA A 280 -12.78 12.89 -9.25
C ALA A 280 -13.73 14.04 -8.83
N GLY A 281 -13.25 15.29 -8.78
CA GLY A 281 -14.02 16.44 -8.32
C GLY A 281 -14.40 16.31 -6.85
N ILE A 282 -13.48 15.83 -6.02
CA ILE A 282 -13.78 15.48 -4.61
C ILE A 282 -14.27 16.71 -3.86
N ALA A 283 -13.49 17.80 -3.89
CA ALA A 283 -13.84 19.04 -3.19
C ALA A 283 -15.14 19.65 -3.69
N GLU A 284 -15.35 19.68 -5.01
CA GLU A 284 -16.55 20.25 -5.65
C GLU A 284 -17.81 19.48 -5.27
N ARG A 285 -17.76 18.12 -5.28
CA ARG A 285 -18.92 17.26 -5.10
C ARG A 285 -19.27 16.99 -3.65
N THR A 286 -18.24 16.87 -2.81
CA THR A 286 -18.43 16.50 -1.40
C THR A 286 -18.33 17.70 -0.45
N GLY A 287 -17.84 18.85 -0.91
CA GLY A 287 -17.53 20.02 -0.09
C GLY A 287 -16.33 19.81 0.84
N ARG A 288 -15.59 18.69 0.70
CA ARG A 288 -14.47 18.36 1.57
C ARG A 288 -13.15 18.78 0.95
N THR A 289 -12.40 19.60 1.65
CA THR A 289 -11.07 20.10 1.24
C THR A 289 -9.92 19.29 1.80
N ALA A 290 -10.21 18.32 2.67
CA ALA A 290 -9.24 17.40 3.25
C ALA A 290 -9.92 16.06 3.56
N PRO A 291 -9.18 14.93 3.56
CA PRO A 291 -9.69 13.63 3.99
C PRO A 291 -9.94 13.60 5.50
N ASP A 292 -10.86 12.75 5.94
CA ASP A 292 -11.12 12.49 7.36
C ASP A 292 -10.00 11.66 7.99
N VAL A 293 -9.42 10.72 7.21
CA VAL A 293 -8.32 9.85 7.64
C VAL A 293 -7.21 9.87 6.58
N ARG A 294 -5.95 9.92 7.05
CA ARG A 294 -4.73 9.73 6.25
C ARG A 294 -3.90 8.61 6.87
N THR A 295 -3.47 7.66 6.07
CA THR A 295 -2.56 6.58 6.51
C THR A 295 -1.42 6.44 5.54
#